data_0837f7a94cff2b60d07ab374995d8d79
#
_entry.id   0837f7a94cff2b60d07ab374995d8d79
#
_cell.length_a   1.000
_cell.length_b   1.000
_cell.length_c   1.000
_cell.angle_alpha   90.00
_cell.angle_beta   90.00
_cell.angle_gamma   90.00
#
_symmetry.space_group_name_H-M   'P 1'
#
loop_
_entity.id
_entity.type
_entity.pdbx_description
1 polymer ?
#
loop_
_entity_poly.entity_id
_entity_poly.type
_entity_poly.pdbx_seq_one_letter_code
_entity_poly.pdbx_strand_id
1 'polypeptide(L)'
;MIIYSNTAGNFRDSVDGNVILSEIEEQFSSKLGRRIGAAEKRAWNNSLRFMETVVRRAQVPDDCGILIEYIIPSTSKRVDFIISGRDAHGRANVLIVELKQWEKAFATDRDGVVNTFLSNGYREVVHPSYQAFSYKKYISEMNEAVAKNEIAVWACAYLHNYYRSSPEPLLSDRYEAAIGEAPIFFADQVEKLERFVASHVEMGRGMEIIHTLDNGTIRPSRKLVDSITDIFGGNDVYTLIDEQKVAYETVVSAAANLGSKRTMIVNGGPGTGKSVVAVNALVALLKRRLNVKFVAPNSSFRTVIVESLSKGSVLNREEVDMLFTGSGGFYSAGRDSFDVLIVDEAHRLKGKGAYMYRGENQVEDLIRSSSTCSSLTTTRG
;
A
#
# COMPACT_ATOMS: atom_id res chain seq x y z
N MET A 1 0.84 -6.26 -9.43
CA MET A 1 0.17 -6.69 -10.70
C MET A 1 -0.35 -5.47 -11.44
N ILE A 2 0.02 -5.29 -12.66
CA ILE A 2 -0.35 -4.18 -13.53
C ILE A 2 -1.63 -4.51 -14.29
N ILE A 3 -2.64 -3.63 -14.27
CA ILE A 3 -3.81 -3.79 -15.13
C ILE A 3 -3.49 -3.29 -16.53
N TYR A 4 -3.08 -2.04 -16.69
CA TYR A 4 -2.70 -1.48 -17.97
C TYR A 4 -1.29 -0.87 -17.89
N SER A 5 -0.47 -1.11 -18.90
CA SER A 5 0.83 -0.46 -19.07
C SER A 5 1.10 -0.19 -20.54
N ASN A 6 1.62 0.99 -20.84
CA ASN A 6 2.03 1.37 -22.18
C ASN A 6 3.04 2.52 -22.11
N THR A 7 3.60 2.92 -23.25
CA THR A 7 4.39 4.15 -23.35
C THR A 7 3.49 5.39 -23.30
N ALA A 8 4.05 6.54 -22.93
CA ALA A 8 3.31 7.80 -22.90
C ALA A 8 2.79 8.21 -24.30
N GLY A 9 3.55 7.90 -25.36
CA GLY A 9 3.09 8.11 -26.74
C GLY A 9 1.84 7.27 -27.05
N ASN A 10 1.90 5.96 -26.85
CA ASN A 10 0.76 5.09 -27.09
C ASN A 10 -0.44 5.42 -26.20
N PHE A 11 -0.20 5.81 -24.94
CA PHE A 11 -1.30 6.26 -24.08
C PHE A 11 -2.04 7.47 -24.65
N ARG A 12 -1.31 8.48 -25.14
CA ARG A 12 -1.92 9.64 -25.81
C ARG A 12 -2.71 9.24 -27.04
N ASP A 13 -2.15 8.39 -27.89
CA ASP A 13 -2.82 7.88 -29.08
C ASP A 13 -4.11 7.10 -28.74
N SER A 14 -4.07 6.27 -27.70
CA SER A 14 -5.25 5.51 -27.22
C SER A 14 -6.35 6.41 -26.67
N VAL A 15 -5.98 7.52 -26.00
CA VAL A 15 -6.96 8.53 -25.51
C VAL A 15 -7.53 9.33 -26.67
N ASP A 16 -6.70 9.83 -27.59
CA ASP A 16 -7.12 10.58 -28.79
C ASP A 16 -8.00 9.71 -29.69
N GLY A 17 -7.64 8.45 -29.88
CA GLY A 17 -8.42 7.45 -30.61
C GLY A 17 -9.69 6.97 -29.90
N ASN A 18 -9.92 7.41 -28.66
CA ASN A 18 -11.05 6.99 -27.79
C ASN A 18 -11.14 5.46 -27.58
N VAL A 19 -10.00 4.75 -27.61
CA VAL A 19 -9.92 3.29 -27.44
C VAL A 19 -9.38 2.86 -26.07
N ILE A 20 -8.82 3.79 -25.29
CA ILE A 20 -8.16 3.52 -23.98
C ILE A 20 -9.04 2.71 -23.02
N LEU A 21 -10.34 3.01 -22.93
CA LEU A 21 -11.24 2.29 -22.04
C LEU A 21 -11.41 0.84 -22.47
N SER A 22 -11.52 0.57 -23.76
CA SER A 22 -11.65 -0.80 -24.27
C SER A 22 -10.38 -1.62 -23.99
N GLU A 23 -9.21 -1.00 -24.16
CA GLU A 23 -7.92 -1.64 -23.84
C GLU A 23 -7.80 -1.98 -22.35
N ILE A 24 -8.18 -1.03 -21.45
CA ILE A 24 -8.17 -1.28 -20.01
C ILE A 24 -9.19 -2.36 -19.63
N GLU A 25 -10.39 -2.35 -20.21
CA GLU A 25 -11.43 -3.35 -19.94
C GLU A 25 -11.00 -4.76 -20.32
N GLU A 26 -10.39 -4.91 -21.47
CA GLU A 26 -9.86 -6.20 -21.94
C GLU A 26 -8.80 -6.72 -20.97
N GLN A 27 -7.83 -5.89 -20.63
CA GLN A 27 -6.76 -6.25 -19.67
C GLN A 27 -7.32 -6.55 -18.27
N PHE A 28 -8.26 -5.74 -17.79
CA PHE A 28 -8.89 -5.93 -16.49
C PHE A 28 -9.66 -7.26 -16.42
N SER A 29 -10.46 -7.54 -17.46
CA SER A 29 -11.24 -8.77 -17.53
C SER A 29 -10.37 -10.00 -17.62
N SER A 30 -9.29 -9.96 -18.43
CA SER A 30 -8.35 -11.07 -18.59
C SER A 30 -7.56 -11.36 -17.31
N LYS A 31 -7.14 -10.33 -16.58
CA LYS A 31 -6.29 -10.48 -15.38
C LYS A 31 -7.06 -10.75 -14.09
N LEU A 32 -8.25 -10.19 -13.94
CA LEU A 32 -9.05 -10.29 -12.71
C LEU A 32 -10.30 -11.18 -12.83
N GLY A 33 -10.64 -11.66 -14.03
CA GLY A 33 -11.78 -12.54 -14.24
C GLY A 33 -13.15 -11.91 -13.97
N ARG A 34 -13.21 -10.57 -13.86
CA ARG A 34 -14.45 -9.82 -13.57
C ARG A 34 -14.61 -8.62 -14.51
N ARG A 35 -15.87 -8.20 -14.70
CA ARG A 35 -16.17 -6.99 -15.48
C ARG A 35 -16.09 -5.74 -14.62
N ILE A 36 -15.76 -4.63 -15.26
CA ILE A 36 -15.71 -3.30 -14.65
C ILE A 36 -17.15 -2.75 -14.53
N GLY A 37 -17.45 -2.11 -13.41
CA GLY A 37 -18.73 -1.46 -13.18
C GLY A 37 -18.91 -0.19 -14.04
N ALA A 38 -20.15 0.13 -14.44
CA ALA A 38 -20.42 1.32 -15.26
C ALA A 38 -19.99 2.65 -14.60
N ALA A 39 -20.01 2.73 -13.25
CA ALA A 39 -19.55 3.90 -12.53
C ALA A 39 -18.02 4.04 -12.60
N GLU A 40 -17.29 2.94 -12.44
CA GLU A 40 -15.82 2.89 -12.54
C GLU A 40 -15.37 3.25 -13.95
N LYS A 41 -16.03 2.74 -14.99
CA LYS A 41 -15.77 3.13 -16.38
C LYS A 41 -15.92 4.62 -16.62
N ARG A 42 -17.01 5.23 -16.13
CA ARG A 42 -17.21 6.68 -16.27
C ARG A 42 -16.12 7.47 -15.54
N ALA A 43 -15.72 7.00 -14.36
CA ALA A 43 -14.65 7.61 -13.60
C ALA A 43 -13.34 7.60 -14.39
N TRP A 44 -12.96 6.46 -14.95
CA TRP A 44 -11.74 6.36 -15.77
C TRP A 44 -11.81 7.23 -17.03
N ASN A 45 -12.90 7.18 -17.78
CA ASN A 45 -13.05 7.97 -18.99
C ASN A 45 -12.82 9.48 -18.74
N ASN A 46 -13.28 9.96 -17.61
CA ASN A 46 -13.11 11.36 -17.23
C ASN A 46 -11.67 11.63 -16.80
N SER A 47 -11.18 10.89 -15.81
CA SER A 47 -9.85 11.11 -15.21
C SER A 47 -8.71 10.93 -16.20
N LEU A 48 -8.79 9.97 -17.12
CA LEU A 48 -7.71 9.68 -18.07
C LEU A 48 -7.56 10.79 -19.12
N ARG A 49 -8.64 11.47 -19.50
CA ARG A 49 -8.56 12.66 -20.40
C ARG A 49 -7.84 13.83 -19.72
N PHE A 50 -8.10 14.05 -18.43
CA PHE A 50 -7.35 15.06 -17.68
C PHE A 50 -5.87 14.70 -17.60
N MET A 51 -5.55 13.42 -17.32
CA MET A 51 -4.16 12.97 -17.24
C MET A 51 -3.45 13.02 -18.61
N GLU A 52 -4.15 12.71 -19.70
CA GLU A 52 -3.60 12.86 -21.04
C GLU A 52 -3.18 14.32 -21.31
N THR A 53 -4.05 15.27 -20.99
CA THR A 53 -3.76 16.69 -21.10
C THR A 53 -2.52 17.10 -20.28
N VAL A 54 -2.40 16.60 -19.05
CA VAL A 54 -1.23 16.85 -18.19
C VAL A 54 0.04 16.23 -18.80
N VAL A 55 0.00 14.98 -19.24
CA VAL A 55 1.14 14.29 -19.87
C VAL A 55 1.61 15.02 -21.13
N ARG A 56 0.68 15.47 -21.96
CA ARG A 56 0.96 16.22 -23.19
C ARG A 56 1.57 17.59 -22.90
N ARG A 57 0.98 18.37 -21.99
CA ARG A 57 1.43 19.72 -21.67
C ARG A 57 2.72 19.74 -20.85
N ALA A 58 2.93 18.75 -19.99
CA ALA A 58 4.19 18.54 -19.31
C ALA A 58 5.32 18.06 -20.25
N GLN A 59 5.02 17.83 -21.54
CA GLN A 59 5.96 17.34 -22.55
C GLN A 59 6.67 16.05 -22.15
N VAL A 60 5.93 15.14 -21.47
CA VAL A 60 6.47 13.84 -21.10
C VAL A 60 6.92 13.09 -22.35
N PRO A 61 8.19 12.63 -22.43
CA PRO A 61 8.72 11.90 -23.58
C PRO A 61 7.90 10.67 -23.96
N ASP A 62 7.81 10.36 -25.27
CA ASP A 62 6.96 9.28 -25.80
C ASP A 62 7.29 7.92 -25.22
N ASP A 63 8.55 7.63 -24.89
CA ASP A 63 9.04 6.38 -24.35
C ASP A 63 9.06 6.32 -22.82
N CYS A 64 8.52 7.32 -22.13
CA CYS A 64 8.15 7.22 -20.73
C CYS A 64 7.06 6.17 -20.54
N GLY A 65 7.01 5.57 -19.35
CA GLY A 65 6.02 4.53 -19.06
C GLY A 65 4.79 5.09 -18.35
N ILE A 66 3.63 4.59 -18.72
CA ILE A 66 2.34 4.85 -18.06
C ILE A 66 1.79 3.55 -17.51
N LEU A 67 1.38 3.56 -16.23
CA LEU A 67 0.59 2.50 -15.61
C LEU A 67 -0.75 3.06 -15.16
N ILE A 68 -1.80 2.29 -15.37
CA ILE A 68 -3.15 2.60 -14.87
C ILE A 68 -3.63 1.41 -14.05
N GLU A 69 -4.20 1.71 -12.88
CA GLU A 69 -4.73 0.69 -11.96
C GLU A 69 -3.65 -0.32 -11.53
N TYR A 70 -2.53 0.18 -11.02
CA TYR A 70 -1.48 -0.69 -10.48
C TYR A 70 -1.91 -1.26 -9.14
N ILE A 71 -2.17 -2.57 -9.09
CA ILE A 71 -2.47 -3.27 -7.85
C ILE A 71 -1.17 -3.45 -7.07
N ILE A 72 -1.09 -2.80 -5.92
CA ILE A 72 0.07 -2.91 -5.02
C ILE A 72 0.12 -4.33 -4.48
N PRO A 73 1.19 -5.09 -4.75
CA PRO A 73 1.32 -6.47 -4.28
C PRO A 73 1.13 -6.59 -2.77
N SER A 74 0.59 -7.72 -2.33
CA SER A 74 0.28 -8.00 -0.91
C SER A 74 -0.71 -7.02 -0.24
N THR A 75 -1.44 -6.25 -1.04
CA THR A 75 -2.50 -5.36 -0.55
C THR A 75 -3.75 -5.46 -1.43
N SER A 76 -4.87 -4.88 -0.97
CA SER A 76 -6.06 -4.67 -1.79
C SER A 76 -6.09 -3.28 -2.44
N LYS A 77 -4.99 -2.53 -2.35
CA LYS A 77 -4.91 -1.15 -2.81
C LYS A 77 -4.48 -1.07 -4.27
N ARG A 78 -5.00 -0.08 -4.96
CA ARG A 78 -4.66 0.22 -6.35
C ARG A 78 -4.22 1.67 -6.46
N VAL A 79 -3.16 1.89 -7.22
CA VAL A 79 -2.70 3.23 -7.61
C VAL A 79 -3.40 3.58 -8.92
N ASP A 80 -4.06 4.72 -8.96
CA ASP A 80 -4.86 5.12 -10.11
C ASP A 80 -4.00 5.34 -11.37
N PHE A 81 -2.90 6.10 -11.23
CA PHE A 81 -2.04 6.47 -12.33
C PHE A 81 -0.56 6.57 -11.91
N ILE A 82 0.34 6.04 -12.71
CA ILE A 82 1.78 6.15 -12.52
C ILE A 82 2.45 6.59 -13.83
N ILE A 83 3.39 7.53 -13.72
CA ILE A 83 4.30 7.92 -14.78
C ILE A 83 5.71 7.48 -14.39
N SER A 84 6.45 6.86 -15.29
CA SER A 84 7.84 6.49 -15.07
C SER A 84 8.75 7.01 -16.16
N GLY A 85 9.94 7.41 -15.79
CA GLY A 85 10.94 7.98 -16.67
C GLY A 85 12.18 8.35 -15.88
N ARG A 86 12.96 9.28 -16.38
CA ARG A 86 14.18 9.77 -15.72
C ARG A 86 14.12 11.27 -15.53
N ASP A 87 14.75 11.77 -14.46
CA ASP A 87 14.94 13.20 -14.27
C ASP A 87 16.08 13.74 -15.16
N ALA A 88 16.34 15.05 -15.10
CA ALA A 88 17.43 15.73 -15.84
C ALA A 88 18.83 15.14 -15.56
N HIS A 89 19.01 14.46 -14.45
CA HIS A 89 20.28 13.80 -14.07
C HIS A 89 20.32 12.31 -14.47
N GLY A 90 19.30 11.81 -15.17
CA GLY A 90 19.20 10.42 -15.61
C GLY A 90 18.81 9.44 -14.51
N ARG A 91 18.39 9.91 -13.32
CA ARG A 91 17.92 9.04 -12.24
C ARG A 91 16.54 8.50 -12.56
N ALA A 92 16.34 7.21 -12.30
CA ALA A 92 15.05 6.56 -12.53
C ALA A 92 14.00 7.05 -11.52
N ASN A 93 12.85 7.45 -12.02
CA ASN A 93 11.74 7.98 -11.24
C ASN A 93 10.43 7.24 -11.54
N VAL A 94 9.64 7.06 -10.49
CA VAL A 94 8.25 6.63 -10.53
C VAL A 94 7.42 7.73 -9.87
N LEU A 95 6.49 8.31 -10.58
CA LEU A 95 5.59 9.35 -10.10
C LEU A 95 4.16 8.80 -10.00
N ILE A 96 3.65 8.71 -8.80
CA ILE A 96 2.28 8.30 -8.48
C ILE A 96 1.37 9.52 -8.55
N VAL A 97 0.24 9.40 -9.24
CA VAL A 97 -0.82 10.41 -9.25
C VAL A 97 -2.12 9.76 -8.78
N GLU A 98 -2.56 10.12 -7.59
CA GLU A 98 -3.87 9.71 -7.05
C GLU A 98 -4.94 10.64 -7.60
N LEU A 99 -5.97 10.08 -8.24
CA LEU A 99 -6.99 10.82 -8.97
C LEU A 99 -8.30 10.89 -8.17
N LYS A 100 -8.85 12.08 -8.01
CA LYS A 100 -10.15 12.27 -7.35
C LYS A 100 -11.07 13.11 -8.20
N GLN A 101 -12.33 12.66 -8.30
CA GLN A 101 -13.41 13.38 -8.99
C GLN A 101 -14.32 14.12 -7.99
N TRP A 102 -13.80 14.48 -6.84
CA TRP A 102 -14.57 15.21 -5.85
C TRP A 102 -14.88 16.62 -6.33
N GLU A 103 -16.02 17.13 -5.92
CA GLU A 103 -16.41 18.53 -6.14
C GLU A 103 -16.35 19.33 -4.85
N LYS A 104 -16.48 18.67 -3.70
CA LYS A 104 -16.46 19.28 -2.36
C LYS A 104 -15.82 18.34 -1.34
N ALA A 105 -15.11 18.94 -0.38
CA ALA A 105 -14.59 18.23 0.77
C ALA A 105 -14.63 19.13 2.00
N PHE A 106 -14.61 18.51 3.18
CA PHE A 106 -14.60 19.19 4.47
C PHE A 106 -13.54 18.55 5.36
N ALA A 107 -12.83 19.37 6.14
CA ALA A 107 -11.92 18.87 7.14
C ALA A 107 -12.69 18.14 8.26
N THR A 108 -12.06 17.13 8.87
CA THR A 108 -12.58 16.43 10.05
C THR A 108 -11.62 16.61 11.24
N ASP A 109 -12.04 16.18 12.42
CA ASP A 109 -11.17 16.19 13.61
C ASP A 109 -10.18 15.02 13.64
N ARG A 110 -10.24 14.12 12.66
CA ARG A 110 -9.38 12.94 12.56
C ARG A 110 -8.17 13.21 11.66
N ASP A 111 -7.01 12.78 12.11
CA ASP A 111 -5.77 12.89 11.35
C ASP A 111 -5.86 12.09 10.03
N GLY A 112 -5.42 12.71 8.93
CA GLY A 112 -5.44 12.11 7.60
C GLY A 112 -6.82 11.75 7.04
N VAL A 113 -7.93 12.23 7.65
CA VAL A 113 -9.32 11.92 7.25
C VAL A 113 -10.07 13.19 6.87
N VAL A 114 -10.83 13.11 5.79
CA VAL A 114 -11.67 14.19 5.28
C VAL A 114 -13.08 13.69 5.04
N ASN A 115 -14.05 14.58 4.97
CA ASN A 115 -15.43 14.26 4.62
C ASN A 115 -15.74 14.78 3.21
N THR A 116 -16.26 13.92 2.34
CA THR A 116 -16.62 14.29 0.96
C THR A 116 -17.91 13.61 0.53
N PHE A 117 -18.55 14.15 -0.50
CA PHE A 117 -19.77 13.59 -1.04
C PHE A 117 -19.44 12.47 -2.05
N LEU A 118 -19.89 11.25 -1.77
CA LEU A 118 -19.76 10.09 -2.64
C LEU A 118 -21.13 9.49 -2.90
N SER A 119 -21.46 9.22 -4.15
CA SER A 119 -22.64 8.55 -4.69
C SER A 119 -23.96 8.69 -3.88
N ASN A 120 -23.98 8.41 -2.59
CA ASN A 120 -25.17 8.33 -1.74
C ASN A 120 -25.10 9.19 -0.47
N GLY A 121 -24.15 10.15 -0.38
CA GLY A 121 -24.04 11.03 0.78
C GLY A 121 -22.61 11.36 1.18
N TYR A 122 -22.50 12.14 2.23
CA TYR A 122 -21.21 12.49 2.82
C TYR A 122 -20.59 11.30 3.54
N ARG A 123 -19.29 11.08 3.30
CA ARG A 123 -18.52 10.00 3.94
C ARG A 123 -17.15 10.47 4.33
N GLU A 124 -16.68 9.98 5.46
CA GLU A 124 -15.29 10.10 5.88
C GLU A 124 -14.41 9.16 5.07
N VAL A 125 -13.38 9.71 4.46
CA VAL A 125 -12.41 9.01 3.63
C VAL A 125 -11.00 9.53 3.93
N VAL A 126 -10.01 8.79 3.49
CA VAL A 126 -8.61 9.20 3.63
C VAL A 126 -8.34 10.45 2.78
N HIS A 127 -7.55 11.38 3.32
CA HIS A 127 -7.09 12.57 2.59
C HIS A 127 -6.28 12.15 1.36
N PRO A 128 -6.50 12.77 0.17
CA PRO A 128 -5.84 12.34 -1.07
C PRO A 128 -4.31 12.33 -1.01
N SER A 129 -3.70 13.35 -0.41
CA SER A 129 -2.25 13.38 -0.21
C SER A 129 -1.76 12.26 0.71
N TYR A 130 -2.49 11.96 1.78
CA TYR A 130 -2.16 10.86 2.67
C TYR A 130 -2.23 9.52 1.93
N GLN A 131 -3.25 9.32 1.10
CA GLN A 131 -3.38 8.12 0.29
C GLN A 131 -2.21 7.96 -0.69
N ALA A 132 -1.88 9.01 -1.44
CA ALA A 132 -0.75 9.02 -2.37
C ALA A 132 0.59 8.79 -1.64
N PHE A 133 0.79 9.45 -0.50
CA PHE A 133 1.96 9.28 0.35
C PHE A 133 2.09 7.84 0.87
N SER A 134 1.01 7.24 1.33
CA SER A 134 1.03 5.85 1.80
C SER A 134 1.45 4.86 0.71
N TYR A 135 1.06 5.09 -0.54
CA TYR A 135 1.47 4.28 -1.69
C TYR A 135 2.95 4.49 -2.04
N LYS A 136 3.41 5.76 -2.05
CA LYS A 136 4.84 6.10 -2.21
C LYS A 136 5.68 5.36 -1.18
N LYS A 137 5.31 5.44 0.10
CA LYS A 137 6.03 4.77 1.19
C LYS A 137 6.05 3.26 1.01
N TYR A 138 4.90 2.65 0.74
CA TYR A 138 4.84 1.20 0.55
C TYR A 138 5.76 0.74 -0.59
N ILE A 139 5.68 1.39 -1.74
CA ILE A 139 6.50 1.02 -2.90
C ILE A 139 7.99 1.21 -2.60
N SER A 140 8.39 2.33 -1.99
CA SER A 140 9.77 2.61 -1.63
C SER A 140 10.33 1.62 -0.60
N GLU A 141 9.53 1.23 0.40
CA GLU A 141 10.00 0.45 1.54
C GLU A 141 9.79 -1.07 1.38
N MET A 142 8.88 -1.48 0.52
CA MET A 142 8.53 -2.90 0.37
C MET A 142 8.90 -3.49 -1.00
N ASN A 143 9.20 -2.69 -2.01
CA ASN A 143 9.63 -3.22 -3.30
C ASN A 143 11.16 -3.29 -3.37
N GLU A 144 11.71 -4.51 -3.29
CA GLU A 144 13.16 -4.73 -3.25
C GLU A 144 13.88 -4.21 -4.50
N ALA A 145 13.26 -4.31 -5.68
CA ALA A 145 13.86 -3.84 -6.92
C ALA A 145 13.91 -2.30 -6.98
N VAL A 146 12.90 -1.61 -6.44
CA VAL A 146 12.89 -0.15 -6.29
C VAL A 146 14.03 0.29 -5.38
N ALA A 147 14.17 -0.36 -4.21
CA ALA A 147 15.21 -0.04 -3.24
C ALA A 147 16.63 -0.34 -3.77
N LYS A 148 16.83 -1.48 -4.45
CA LYS A 148 18.14 -1.89 -4.99
C LYS A 148 18.61 -1.04 -6.17
N ASN A 149 17.68 -0.60 -7.03
CA ASN A 149 18.00 0.19 -8.22
C ASN A 149 17.90 1.70 -7.96
N GLU A 150 17.77 2.10 -6.70
CA GLU A 150 17.69 3.52 -6.28
C GLU A 150 16.63 4.31 -7.07
N ILE A 151 15.51 3.64 -7.40
CA ILE A 151 14.41 4.29 -8.11
C ILE A 151 13.72 5.25 -7.14
N ALA A 152 13.71 6.54 -7.47
CA ALA A 152 13.02 7.52 -6.66
C ALA A 152 11.51 7.44 -6.89
N VAL A 153 10.74 7.33 -5.81
CA VAL A 153 9.28 7.29 -5.85
C VAL A 153 8.73 8.62 -5.37
N TRP A 154 7.97 9.26 -6.23
CA TRP A 154 7.28 10.51 -5.98
C TRP A 154 5.77 10.28 -5.98
N ALA A 155 5.03 11.15 -5.31
CA ALA A 155 3.58 11.05 -5.30
C ALA A 155 2.92 12.43 -5.25
N CYS A 156 1.74 12.53 -5.82
CA CYS A 156 0.86 13.67 -5.67
C CYS A 156 -0.61 13.22 -5.77
N ALA A 157 -1.52 14.11 -5.39
CA ALA A 157 -2.94 13.93 -5.62
C ALA A 157 -3.46 15.00 -6.60
N TYR A 158 -4.33 14.61 -7.52
CA TYR A 158 -4.98 15.52 -8.46
C TYR A 158 -6.51 15.42 -8.39
N LEU A 159 -7.11 16.51 -7.96
CA LEU A 159 -8.56 16.67 -7.84
C LEU A 159 -9.07 17.47 -9.04
N HIS A 160 -9.21 16.82 -10.17
CA HIS A 160 -9.45 17.48 -11.45
C HIS A 160 -10.84 18.14 -11.63
N ASN A 161 -11.80 17.83 -10.74
CA ASN A 161 -13.13 18.46 -10.72
C ASN A 161 -13.32 19.44 -9.55
N TYR A 162 -12.29 19.60 -8.69
CA TYR A 162 -12.41 20.38 -7.47
C TYR A 162 -11.76 21.76 -7.65
N TYR A 163 -12.57 22.80 -7.55
CA TYR A 163 -12.12 24.19 -7.50
C TYR A 163 -11.97 24.64 -6.06
N ARG A 164 -10.82 25.21 -5.70
CA ARG A 164 -10.51 25.59 -4.34
C ARG A 164 -11.48 26.61 -3.77
N SER A 165 -11.87 26.41 -2.54
CA SER A 165 -12.56 27.40 -1.70
C SER A 165 -11.54 28.29 -0.96
N SER A 166 -12.04 29.30 -0.24
CA SER A 166 -11.22 30.12 0.66
C SER A 166 -11.97 30.33 1.99
N PRO A 167 -11.50 29.77 3.11
CA PRO A 167 -10.34 28.87 3.24
C PRO A 167 -10.57 27.50 2.59
N GLU A 168 -9.47 26.83 2.22
CA GLU A 168 -9.52 25.50 1.60
C GLU A 168 -9.40 24.41 2.66
N PRO A 169 -10.44 23.57 2.88
CA PRO A 169 -10.43 22.55 3.92
C PRO A 169 -9.33 21.49 3.75
N LEU A 170 -8.98 21.14 2.49
CA LEU A 170 -7.95 20.17 2.18
C LEU A 170 -6.52 20.70 2.39
N LEU A 171 -6.34 21.99 2.64
CA LEU A 171 -5.05 22.60 2.95
C LEU A 171 -4.93 22.98 4.44
N SER A 172 -5.79 22.43 5.31
CA SER A 172 -5.68 22.65 6.75
C SER A 172 -4.32 22.12 7.28
N ASP A 173 -3.75 22.83 8.27
CA ASP A 173 -2.46 22.53 8.92
C ASP A 173 -2.33 21.07 9.37
N ARG A 174 -3.43 20.44 9.74
CA ARG A 174 -3.47 19.03 10.13
C ARG A 174 -3.06 18.05 9.02
N TYR A 175 -3.11 18.46 7.76
CA TYR A 175 -2.71 17.66 6.60
C TYR A 175 -1.34 18.06 6.04
N GLU A 176 -0.68 19.06 6.64
CA GLU A 176 0.58 19.64 6.15
C GLU A 176 1.67 18.58 5.94
N ALA A 177 1.82 17.65 6.88
CA ALA A 177 2.83 16.59 6.78
C ALA A 177 2.59 15.68 5.55
N ALA A 178 1.36 15.27 5.29
CA ALA A 178 1.01 14.45 4.13
C ALA A 178 1.14 15.23 2.80
N ILE A 179 0.75 16.51 2.81
CA ILE A 179 0.87 17.41 1.63
C ILE A 179 2.35 17.68 1.32
N GLY A 180 3.20 17.81 2.33
CA GLY A 180 4.66 17.97 2.14
C GLY A 180 5.29 16.77 1.43
N GLU A 181 4.82 15.57 1.71
CA GLU A 181 5.29 14.32 1.10
C GLU A 181 4.62 13.98 -0.23
N ALA A 182 3.37 14.38 -0.43
CA ALA A 182 2.58 14.18 -1.64
C ALA A 182 1.69 15.43 -1.89
N PRO A 183 2.18 16.40 -2.65
CA PRO A 183 1.43 17.63 -2.96
C PRO A 183 0.05 17.34 -3.54
N ILE A 184 -0.91 18.21 -3.22
CA ILE A 184 -2.27 18.16 -3.75
C ILE A 184 -2.45 19.26 -4.79
N PHE A 185 -3.02 18.90 -5.94
CA PHE A 185 -3.35 19.82 -7.03
C PHE A 185 -4.85 19.81 -7.30
N PHE A 186 -5.39 20.97 -7.61
CA PHE A 186 -6.81 21.18 -7.86
C PHE A 186 -7.05 21.54 -9.34
N ALA A 187 -8.31 21.57 -9.76
CA ALA A 187 -8.70 21.87 -11.14
C ALA A 187 -8.13 23.22 -11.64
N ASP A 188 -8.04 24.21 -10.75
CA ASP A 188 -7.46 25.54 -11.05
C ASP A 188 -5.92 25.58 -10.95
N GLN A 189 -5.26 24.45 -10.75
CA GLN A 189 -3.80 24.35 -10.56
C GLN A 189 -3.13 23.39 -11.56
N VAL A 190 -3.77 23.10 -12.67
CA VAL A 190 -3.23 22.13 -13.65
C VAL A 190 -1.81 22.48 -14.11
N GLU A 191 -1.50 23.75 -14.32
CA GLU A 191 -0.15 24.21 -14.71
C GLU A 191 0.92 23.92 -13.63
N LYS A 192 0.53 23.88 -12.35
CA LYS A 192 1.46 23.49 -11.27
C LYS A 192 1.72 22.00 -11.31
N LEU A 193 0.68 21.19 -11.58
CA LEU A 193 0.81 19.75 -11.76
C LEU A 193 1.67 19.44 -13.00
N GLU A 194 1.47 20.12 -14.12
CA GLU A 194 2.28 19.96 -15.33
C GLU A 194 3.77 20.20 -15.04
N ARG A 195 4.09 21.29 -14.33
CA ARG A 195 5.48 21.57 -13.90
C ARG A 195 6.02 20.52 -12.93
N PHE A 196 5.20 20.06 -12.02
CA PHE A 196 5.58 18.99 -11.09
C PHE A 196 5.88 17.68 -11.84
N VAL A 197 5.06 17.30 -12.79
CA VAL A 197 5.32 16.13 -13.66
C VAL A 197 6.61 16.32 -14.46
N ALA A 198 6.75 17.46 -15.16
CA ALA A 198 7.92 17.76 -15.97
C ALA A 198 9.23 17.70 -15.17
N SER A 199 9.26 18.21 -13.93
CA SER A 199 10.47 18.21 -13.11
C SER A 199 10.92 16.82 -12.61
N HIS A 200 10.06 15.80 -12.71
CA HIS A 200 10.38 14.43 -12.28
C HIS A 200 10.57 13.47 -13.45
N VAL A 201 10.05 13.81 -14.63
CA VAL A 201 10.04 12.94 -15.82
C VAL A 201 10.42 13.73 -17.05
N GLU A 202 11.72 14.04 -17.16
CA GLU A 202 12.28 14.82 -18.27
C GLU A 202 12.84 13.95 -19.40
N MET A 203 13.22 12.72 -19.10
CA MET A 203 13.83 11.78 -20.03
C MET A 203 13.06 10.45 -20.04
N GLY A 204 13.10 9.77 -21.18
CA GLY A 204 12.35 8.54 -21.43
C GLY A 204 12.88 7.27 -20.74
N ARG A 205 12.74 6.12 -21.43
CA ARG A 205 13.06 4.77 -20.97
C ARG A 205 12.23 4.32 -19.75
N GLY A 206 10.98 4.78 -19.69
CA GLY A 206 10.10 4.50 -18.56
C GLY A 206 9.66 3.05 -18.48
N MET A 207 9.52 2.34 -19.62
CA MET A 207 9.07 0.95 -19.63
C MET A 207 10.06 0.00 -18.92
N GLU A 208 11.35 0.28 -18.93
CA GLU A 208 12.35 -0.48 -18.17
C GLU A 208 12.12 -0.34 -16.66
N ILE A 209 11.75 0.86 -16.22
CA ILE A 209 11.45 1.16 -14.82
C ILE A 209 10.17 0.45 -14.39
N ILE A 210 9.14 0.44 -15.24
CA ILE A 210 7.90 -0.31 -15.02
C ILE A 210 8.19 -1.80 -14.86
N HIS A 211 8.99 -2.37 -15.76
CA HIS A 211 9.36 -3.77 -15.68
C HIS A 211 10.10 -4.09 -14.38
N THR A 212 10.98 -3.20 -13.95
CA THR A 212 11.69 -3.33 -12.67
C THR A 212 10.73 -3.27 -11.48
N LEU A 213 9.77 -2.35 -11.51
CA LEU A 213 8.74 -2.19 -10.48
C LEU A 213 7.85 -3.44 -10.36
N ASP A 214 7.37 -3.97 -11.49
CA ASP A 214 6.42 -5.10 -11.50
C ASP A 214 7.07 -6.43 -11.12
N ASN A 215 8.33 -6.63 -11.47
CA ASN A 215 9.10 -7.83 -11.12
C ASN A 215 9.79 -7.73 -9.75
N GLY A 216 9.65 -6.61 -9.05
CA GLY A 216 10.21 -6.42 -7.72
C GLY A 216 9.59 -7.35 -6.68
N THR A 217 10.43 -8.12 -6.00
CA THR A 217 10.01 -8.92 -4.86
C THR A 217 9.55 -8.01 -3.73
N ILE A 218 8.43 -8.35 -3.09
CA ILE A 218 7.95 -7.59 -1.93
C ILE A 218 8.70 -8.05 -0.70
N ARG A 219 9.64 -7.22 -0.25
CA ARG A 219 10.46 -7.42 0.96
C ARG A 219 10.74 -6.08 1.61
N PRO A 220 10.79 -6.02 2.93
CA PRO A 220 11.09 -4.78 3.63
C PRO A 220 12.50 -4.26 3.26
N SER A 221 12.63 -2.96 3.08
CA SER A 221 13.92 -2.30 2.87
C SER A 221 14.83 -2.47 4.10
N ARG A 222 16.14 -2.31 3.91
CA ARG A 222 17.07 -2.32 5.06
C ARG A 222 16.72 -1.23 6.05
N LYS A 223 16.42 -0.02 5.56
CA LYS A 223 16.06 1.13 6.40
C LYS A 223 14.84 0.83 7.27
N LEU A 224 13.78 0.22 6.71
CA LEU A 224 12.59 -0.17 7.46
C LEU A 224 12.92 -1.22 8.52
N VAL A 225 13.72 -2.25 8.16
CA VAL A 225 14.16 -3.30 9.10
C VAL A 225 14.99 -2.70 10.24
N ASP A 226 15.93 -1.81 9.93
CA ASP A 226 16.79 -1.17 10.93
C ASP A 226 15.95 -0.32 11.88
N SER A 227 15.03 0.51 11.36
CA SER A 227 14.13 1.32 12.18
C SER A 227 13.26 0.49 13.12
N ILE A 228 12.71 -0.64 12.65
CA ILE A 228 11.92 -1.55 13.48
C ILE A 228 12.82 -2.23 14.52
N THR A 229 14.02 -2.63 14.12
CA THR A 229 14.98 -3.25 15.01
C THR A 229 15.38 -2.31 16.15
N ASP A 230 15.64 -1.04 15.86
CA ASP A 230 15.97 -0.03 16.86
C ASP A 230 14.84 0.18 17.86
N ILE A 231 13.60 0.15 17.40
CA ILE A 231 12.42 0.28 18.29
C ILE A 231 12.30 -0.93 19.23
N PHE A 232 12.49 -2.12 18.69
CA PHE A 232 12.33 -3.36 19.46
C PHE A 232 13.63 -3.94 20.01
N GLY A 233 14.79 -3.45 19.58
CA GLY A 233 16.10 -4.02 19.87
C GLY A 233 17.06 -3.13 20.66
N GLY A 234 16.72 -1.86 20.85
CA GLY A 234 17.56 -0.90 21.58
C GLY A 234 17.55 -1.04 23.11
N ASN A 235 16.61 -1.79 23.65
CA ASN A 235 16.62 -2.29 25.03
C ASN A 235 16.22 -3.75 24.96
N ASP A 236 16.77 -4.61 25.84
CA ASP A 236 16.38 -6.01 26.03
C ASP A 236 14.86 -6.17 26.12
N VAL A 237 14.20 -6.14 24.96
CA VAL A 237 12.77 -5.86 24.83
C VAL A 237 11.91 -6.90 25.49
N TYR A 238 12.37 -8.04 25.72
CA TYR A 238 11.77 -9.07 26.56
C TYR A 238 12.68 -10.28 26.48
N THR A 239 13.41 -10.56 27.52
CA THR A 239 14.10 -11.84 27.67
C THR A 239 13.03 -12.94 27.59
N LEU A 240 13.09 -13.72 26.51
CA LEU A 240 12.19 -14.87 26.36
C LEU A 240 12.59 -15.94 27.38
N ILE A 241 11.67 -16.38 28.22
CA ILE A 241 11.90 -17.40 29.23
C ILE A 241 11.40 -18.76 28.76
N ASP A 242 12.16 -19.79 29.06
CA ASP A 242 11.81 -21.23 28.93
C ASP A 242 10.99 -21.56 27.65
N GLU A 243 9.72 -21.83 27.82
CA GLU A 243 8.80 -22.24 26.76
C GLU A 243 8.59 -21.14 25.69
N GLN A 244 8.69 -19.87 26.07
CA GLN A 244 8.62 -18.76 25.12
C GLN A 244 9.80 -18.81 24.13
N LYS A 245 10.99 -19.12 24.64
CA LYS A 245 12.20 -19.27 23.82
C LYS A 245 12.06 -20.45 22.85
N VAL A 246 11.54 -21.57 23.30
CA VAL A 246 11.28 -22.76 22.48
C VAL A 246 10.28 -22.44 21.37
N ALA A 247 9.16 -21.78 21.72
CA ALA A 247 8.15 -21.37 20.74
C ALA A 247 8.72 -20.42 19.69
N TYR A 248 9.47 -19.41 20.11
CA TYR A 248 10.17 -18.45 19.24
C TYR A 248 11.12 -19.15 18.27
N GLU A 249 12.04 -19.99 18.76
CA GLU A 249 13.00 -20.72 17.93
C GLU A 249 12.31 -21.64 16.93
N THR A 250 11.22 -22.29 17.35
CA THR A 250 10.41 -23.15 16.47
C THR A 250 9.81 -22.35 15.31
N VAL A 251 9.21 -21.19 15.60
CA VAL A 251 8.63 -20.30 14.58
C VAL A 251 9.69 -19.80 13.62
N VAL A 252 10.79 -19.29 14.15
CA VAL A 252 11.85 -18.68 13.35
C VAL A 252 12.61 -19.71 12.51
N SER A 253 12.83 -20.92 13.03
CA SER A 253 13.46 -22.05 12.30
C SER A 253 12.55 -22.58 11.19
N ALA A 254 11.25 -22.71 11.46
CA ALA A 254 10.30 -23.16 10.46
C ALA A 254 10.17 -22.19 9.28
N ALA A 255 10.20 -20.87 9.56
CA ALA A 255 10.20 -19.83 8.54
C ALA A 255 11.50 -19.77 7.72
N ALA A 256 12.62 -20.24 8.26
CA ALA A 256 13.90 -20.31 7.53
C ALA A 256 13.91 -21.42 6.47
N ASN A 257 13.11 -22.47 6.66
CA ASN A 257 13.03 -23.62 5.75
C ASN A 257 11.93 -23.40 4.69
N LEU A 258 12.19 -22.56 3.72
CA LEU A 258 11.28 -22.10 2.67
C LEU A 258 10.83 -23.19 1.67
N GLY A 259 10.71 -24.45 2.08
CA GLY A 259 10.39 -25.57 1.15
C GLY A 259 8.96 -26.14 1.29
N SER A 260 8.24 -25.84 2.34
CA SER A 260 6.89 -26.36 2.56
C SER A 260 6.00 -25.41 3.35
N LYS A 261 4.79 -25.21 2.86
CA LYS A 261 3.76 -24.45 3.57
C LYS A 261 3.43 -25.13 4.92
N ARG A 262 3.55 -24.38 6.01
CA ARG A 262 3.30 -24.89 7.37
C ARG A 262 2.44 -23.91 8.13
N THR A 263 1.52 -24.47 8.93
CA THR A 263 0.75 -23.72 9.92
C THR A 263 1.15 -24.20 11.30
N MET A 264 1.61 -23.28 12.14
CA MET A 264 1.97 -23.56 13.52
C MET A 264 0.97 -22.92 14.47
N ILE A 265 0.58 -23.67 15.48
CA ILE A 265 -0.33 -23.18 16.52
C ILE A 265 0.43 -23.16 17.84
N VAL A 266 0.63 -21.95 18.38
CA VAL A 266 1.24 -21.74 19.69
C VAL A 266 0.12 -21.58 20.72
N ASN A 267 -0.06 -22.59 21.59
CA ASN A 267 -1.06 -22.59 22.64
C ASN A 267 -0.46 -22.08 23.95
N GLY A 268 -1.20 -21.26 24.68
CA GLY A 268 -0.78 -20.78 25.99
C GLY A 268 -1.91 -20.05 26.71
N GLY A 269 -1.94 -20.12 28.04
CA GLY A 269 -2.93 -19.45 28.89
C GLY A 269 -2.85 -17.91 28.81
N PRO A 270 -3.79 -17.17 29.43
CA PRO A 270 -3.68 -15.74 29.61
C PRO A 270 -2.39 -15.35 30.34
N GLY A 271 -1.72 -14.29 29.90
CA GLY A 271 -0.50 -13.79 30.57
C GLY A 271 0.78 -14.58 30.29
N THR A 272 0.77 -15.64 29.48
CA THR A 272 1.97 -16.47 29.20
C THR A 272 2.96 -15.82 28.22
N GLY A 273 2.71 -14.58 27.78
CA GLY A 273 3.61 -13.83 26.90
C GLY A 273 3.56 -14.21 25.42
N LYS A 274 2.45 -14.77 24.93
CA LYS A 274 2.29 -15.12 23.48
C LYS A 274 2.55 -13.94 22.55
N SER A 275 2.01 -12.77 22.86
CA SER A 275 2.24 -11.55 22.07
C SER A 275 3.70 -11.11 22.08
N VAL A 276 4.42 -11.39 23.20
CA VAL A 276 5.88 -11.14 23.30
C VAL A 276 6.63 -12.06 22.33
N VAL A 277 6.31 -13.35 22.31
CA VAL A 277 6.88 -14.30 21.33
C VAL A 277 6.58 -13.87 19.90
N ALA A 278 5.35 -13.47 19.62
CA ALA A 278 4.90 -13.04 18.30
C ALA A 278 5.67 -11.81 17.80
N VAL A 279 5.86 -10.79 18.66
CA VAL A 279 6.64 -9.57 18.33
C VAL A 279 8.11 -9.89 18.11
N ASN A 280 8.73 -10.69 18.98
CA ASN A 280 10.13 -11.10 18.80
C ASN A 280 10.31 -11.90 17.49
N ALA A 281 9.37 -12.78 17.16
CA ALA A 281 9.40 -13.52 15.89
C ALA A 281 9.25 -12.57 14.69
N LEU A 282 8.37 -11.56 14.75
CA LEU A 282 8.24 -10.53 13.72
C LEU A 282 9.58 -9.87 13.45
N VAL A 283 10.25 -9.37 14.50
CA VAL A 283 11.55 -8.67 14.35
C VAL A 283 12.60 -9.59 13.74
N ALA A 284 12.71 -10.84 14.23
CA ALA A 284 13.68 -11.81 13.73
C ALA A 284 13.47 -12.17 12.25
N LEU A 285 12.20 -12.27 11.82
CA LEU A 285 11.86 -12.58 10.44
C LEU A 285 12.05 -11.37 9.52
N LEU A 286 11.77 -10.17 10.00
CA LEU A 286 12.08 -8.93 9.28
C LEU A 286 13.59 -8.75 9.08
N LYS A 287 14.43 -9.05 10.09
CA LYS A 287 15.90 -9.06 9.97
C LYS A 287 16.38 -10.02 8.86
N ARG A 288 15.64 -11.10 8.61
CA ARG A 288 15.89 -12.03 7.49
C ARG A 288 15.32 -11.54 6.16
N ARG A 289 14.73 -10.33 6.13
CA ARG A 289 14.12 -9.70 4.97
C ARG A 289 12.98 -10.51 4.35
N LEU A 290 12.23 -11.22 5.18
CA LEU A 290 11.01 -11.89 4.77
C LEU A 290 9.85 -10.90 4.70
N ASN A 291 8.92 -11.13 3.78
CA ASN A 291 7.66 -10.38 3.71
C ASN A 291 6.71 -10.90 4.81
N VAL A 292 6.75 -10.26 5.97
CA VAL A 292 6.00 -10.67 7.16
C VAL A 292 4.88 -9.68 7.46
N LYS A 293 3.72 -10.19 7.85
CA LYS A 293 2.62 -9.37 8.41
C LYS A 293 2.26 -9.87 9.79
N PHE A 294 2.07 -8.92 10.71
CA PHE A 294 1.47 -9.20 12.02
C PHE A 294 -0.04 -8.93 11.92
N VAL A 295 -0.82 -9.96 12.15
CA VAL A 295 -2.28 -9.91 12.04
C VAL A 295 -2.89 -9.92 13.45
N ALA A 296 -3.51 -8.80 13.83
CA ALA A 296 -4.25 -8.68 15.07
C ALA A 296 -5.75 -8.55 14.75
N PRO A 297 -6.57 -9.60 14.97
CA PRO A 297 -8.01 -9.52 14.77
C PRO A 297 -8.70 -8.47 15.67
N ASN A 298 -8.09 -8.17 16.82
CA ASN A 298 -8.56 -7.14 17.74
C ASN A 298 -8.03 -5.75 17.35
N SER A 299 -8.94 -4.83 16.98
CA SER A 299 -8.60 -3.45 16.62
C SER A 299 -7.94 -2.68 17.77
N SER A 300 -8.41 -2.88 19.02
CA SER A 300 -7.88 -2.18 20.19
C SER A 300 -6.41 -2.50 20.44
N PHE A 301 -6.02 -3.78 20.33
CA PHE A 301 -4.62 -4.19 20.48
C PHE A 301 -3.74 -3.58 19.39
N ARG A 302 -4.22 -3.62 18.14
CA ARG A 302 -3.52 -3.00 17.01
C ARG A 302 -3.32 -1.50 17.22
N THR A 303 -4.36 -0.79 17.66
CA THR A 303 -4.27 0.66 17.92
C THR A 303 -3.23 0.95 19.00
N VAL A 304 -3.18 0.20 20.09
CA VAL A 304 -2.19 0.37 21.16
C VAL A 304 -0.76 0.15 20.66
N ILE A 305 -0.53 -0.90 19.87
CA ILE A 305 0.80 -1.15 19.28
C ILE A 305 1.19 -0.02 18.32
N VAL A 306 0.31 0.34 17.39
CA VAL A 306 0.55 1.42 16.43
C VAL A 306 0.85 2.74 17.13
N GLU A 307 0.06 3.10 18.15
CA GLU A 307 0.29 4.33 18.93
C GLU A 307 1.59 4.27 19.74
N SER A 308 1.91 3.13 20.35
CA SER A 308 3.14 2.97 21.11
C SER A 308 4.38 3.07 20.21
N LEU A 309 4.31 2.50 19.02
CA LEU A 309 5.40 2.53 18.04
C LEU A 309 5.54 3.90 17.36
N SER A 310 4.45 4.67 17.22
CA SER A 310 4.47 5.99 16.60
C SER A 310 4.88 7.11 17.56
N LYS A 311 4.63 6.98 18.86
CA LYS A 311 4.78 8.05 19.89
C LYS A 311 6.22 8.32 20.36
N GLY A 312 7.23 7.80 19.78
CA GLY A 312 8.60 8.06 20.26
C GLY A 312 9.66 7.52 19.34
N SER A 313 9.29 7.17 18.14
CA SER A 313 10.13 6.40 17.26
C SER A 313 10.34 7.05 15.89
N VAL A 314 11.37 6.59 15.23
CA VAL A 314 11.74 6.91 13.85
C VAL A 314 10.67 6.43 12.85
N LEU A 315 9.76 5.52 13.24
CA LEU A 315 8.70 5.00 12.39
C LEU A 315 7.46 5.90 12.44
N ASN A 316 6.98 6.27 11.27
CA ASN A 316 5.69 6.91 11.14
C ASN A 316 4.55 5.85 11.11
N ARG A 317 3.31 6.34 11.23
CA ARG A 317 2.13 5.48 11.31
C ARG A 317 1.97 4.56 10.09
N GLU A 318 2.33 5.05 8.91
CA GLU A 318 2.25 4.29 7.66
C GLU A 318 3.20 3.10 7.65
N GLU A 319 4.41 3.27 8.15
CA GLU A 319 5.40 2.19 8.26
C GLU A 319 4.93 1.10 9.22
N VAL A 320 4.29 1.49 10.31
CA VAL A 320 3.69 0.53 11.26
C VAL A 320 2.49 -0.18 10.63
N ASP A 321 1.59 0.54 9.95
CA ASP A 321 0.43 -0.05 9.25
C ASP A 321 0.83 -1.00 8.11
N MET A 322 2.05 -0.85 7.56
CA MET A 322 2.59 -1.82 6.60
C MET A 322 2.81 -3.20 7.21
N LEU A 323 3.08 -3.28 8.49
CA LEU A 323 3.44 -4.52 9.18
C LEU A 323 2.29 -5.08 10.01
N PHE A 324 1.44 -4.21 10.56
CA PHE A 324 0.33 -4.58 11.44
C PHE A 324 -1.01 -4.40 10.74
N THR A 325 -1.82 -5.44 10.69
CA THR A 325 -3.11 -5.42 10.00
C THR A 325 -4.19 -6.22 10.73
N GLY A 326 -5.44 -5.99 10.37
CA GLY A 326 -6.56 -6.82 10.80
C GLY A 326 -6.76 -8.03 9.89
N SER A 327 -7.48 -9.04 10.38
CA SER A 327 -7.76 -10.27 9.61
C SER A 327 -8.76 -10.11 8.46
N GLY A 328 -9.51 -9.00 8.41
CA GLY A 328 -10.66 -8.84 7.50
C GLY A 328 -10.32 -8.64 6.02
N GLY A 329 -9.07 -8.26 5.67
CA GLY A 329 -8.68 -7.95 4.29
C GLY A 329 -8.16 -9.14 3.48
N PHE A 330 -7.88 -10.26 4.12
CA PHE A 330 -7.20 -11.40 3.48
C PHE A 330 -8.08 -12.20 2.51
N TYR A 331 -9.40 -12.04 2.56
CA TYR A 331 -10.31 -12.67 1.60
C TYR A 331 -9.99 -12.30 0.15
N SER A 332 -9.44 -11.12 -0.09
CA SER A 332 -9.04 -10.62 -1.42
C SER A 332 -7.53 -10.67 -1.65
N ALA A 333 -6.74 -11.10 -0.67
CA ALA A 333 -5.30 -11.26 -0.85
C ALA A 333 -4.99 -12.40 -1.84
N GLY A 334 -3.96 -12.20 -2.65
CA GLY A 334 -3.46 -13.23 -3.56
C GLY A 334 -2.93 -14.45 -2.79
N ARG A 335 -2.89 -15.59 -3.48
CA ARG A 335 -2.24 -16.78 -2.94
C ARG A 335 -0.75 -16.49 -2.74
N ASP A 336 -0.21 -16.96 -1.60
CA ASP A 336 1.21 -16.88 -1.28
C ASP A 336 1.81 -15.46 -1.38
N SER A 337 0.99 -14.44 -1.06
CA SER A 337 1.39 -13.03 -1.09
C SER A 337 2.36 -12.63 0.01
N PHE A 338 2.46 -13.43 1.07
CA PHE A 338 3.35 -13.20 2.22
C PHE A 338 4.22 -14.42 2.46
N ASP A 339 5.47 -14.19 2.88
CA ASP A 339 6.32 -15.29 3.31
C ASP A 339 5.81 -15.86 4.64
N VAL A 340 5.47 -15.00 5.60
CA VAL A 340 4.98 -15.38 6.92
C VAL A 340 3.85 -14.46 7.38
N LEU A 341 2.80 -15.07 7.94
CA LEU A 341 1.76 -14.35 8.69
C LEU A 341 1.85 -14.75 10.16
N ILE A 342 2.04 -13.78 11.03
CA ILE A 342 1.96 -13.96 12.48
C ILE A 342 0.60 -13.49 12.95
N VAL A 343 -0.23 -14.38 13.46
CA VAL A 343 -1.60 -14.06 13.87
C VAL A 343 -1.69 -14.15 15.40
N ASP A 344 -1.85 -13.01 16.04
CA ASP A 344 -2.13 -12.97 17.49
C ASP A 344 -3.63 -13.08 17.74
N GLU A 345 -4.01 -13.65 18.88
CA GLU A 345 -5.42 -13.85 19.25
C GLU A 345 -6.23 -14.61 18.18
N ALA A 346 -5.66 -15.65 17.58
CA ALA A 346 -6.26 -16.40 16.47
C ALA A 346 -7.66 -16.99 16.76
N HIS A 347 -7.99 -17.18 18.04
CA HIS A 347 -9.34 -17.61 18.47
C HIS A 347 -10.44 -16.59 18.14
N ARG A 348 -10.11 -15.35 17.79
CA ARG A 348 -11.02 -14.29 17.37
C ARG A 348 -11.28 -14.28 15.86
N LEU A 349 -10.64 -15.14 15.09
CA LEU A 349 -10.87 -15.27 13.65
C LEU A 349 -12.31 -15.73 13.38
N LYS A 350 -12.89 -15.24 12.31
CA LYS A 350 -14.32 -15.35 12.00
C LYS A 350 -14.55 -16.20 10.77
N GLY A 351 -15.70 -16.89 10.78
CA GLY A 351 -16.24 -17.58 9.61
C GLY A 351 -17.22 -16.72 8.82
N LYS A 352 -17.90 -17.34 7.85
CA LYS A 352 -18.89 -16.75 6.96
C LYS A 352 -20.03 -16.06 7.73
N GLY A 353 -20.44 -14.89 7.22
CA GLY A 353 -21.55 -14.12 7.80
C GLY A 353 -21.20 -13.24 9.00
N ALA A 354 -19.94 -13.19 9.40
CA ALA A 354 -19.53 -12.26 10.44
C ALA A 354 -19.56 -10.80 9.95
N TYR A 355 -19.94 -9.89 10.86
CA TYR A 355 -20.09 -8.48 10.57
C TYR A 355 -18.83 -7.89 9.90
N MET A 356 -19.01 -7.20 8.76
CA MET A 356 -17.97 -6.58 7.92
C MET A 356 -16.94 -7.54 7.31
N TYR A 357 -17.14 -8.85 7.34
CA TYR A 357 -16.27 -9.82 6.66
C TYR A 357 -16.94 -10.34 5.39
N ARG A 358 -16.22 -10.29 4.27
CA ARG A 358 -16.73 -10.64 2.93
C ARG A 358 -16.29 -12.02 2.43
N GLY A 359 -15.37 -12.67 3.14
CA GLY A 359 -14.89 -14.03 2.84
C GLY A 359 -15.74 -15.12 3.48
N GLU A 360 -15.31 -16.35 3.33
CA GLU A 360 -15.98 -17.52 3.89
C GLU A 360 -15.35 -17.98 5.22
N ASN A 361 -14.02 -17.96 5.30
CA ASN A 361 -13.26 -18.38 6.47
C ASN A 361 -11.94 -17.61 6.59
N GLN A 362 -11.78 -16.80 7.63
CA GLN A 362 -10.58 -15.99 7.82
C GLN A 362 -9.32 -16.85 8.03
N VAL A 363 -9.45 -18.03 8.61
CA VAL A 363 -8.31 -18.96 8.81
C VAL A 363 -7.81 -19.45 7.43
N GLU A 364 -8.72 -19.88 6.56
CA GLU A 364 -8.39 -20.34 5.21
C GLU A 364 -7.80 -19.22 4.36
N ASP A 365 -8.36 -18.00 4.45
CA ASP A 365 -7.86 -16.84 3.75
C ASP A 365 -6.42 -16.51 4.15
N LEU A 366 -6.11 -16.54 5.46
CA LEU A 366 -4.77 -16.31 6.00
C LEU A 366 -3.80 -17.41 5.54
N ILE A 367 -4.18 -18.68 5.68
CA ILE A 367 -3.36 -19.82 5.25
C ILE A 367 -3.11 -19.74 3.74
N ARG A 368 -4.13 -19.43 2.92
CA ARG A 368 -3.97 -19.27 1.47
C ARG A 368 -2.98 -18.17 1.12
N SER A 369 -2.99 -17.06 1.86
CA SER A 369 -2.19 -15.87 1.58
C SER A 369 -0.73 -15.98 2.00
N SER A 370 -0.31 -16.99 2.76
CA SER A 370 1.09 -17.22 3.12
C SER A 370 1.75 -18.30 2.27
N SER A 371 3.02 -18.09 1.87
CA SER A 371 3.74 -19.00 0.97
C SER A 371 4.34 -20.20 1.69
N THR A 372 4.95 -20.01 2.86
CA THR A 372 5.74 -21.04 3.54
C THR A 372 5.32 -21.33 4.95
N CYS A 373 4.96 -20.33 5.73
CA CYS A 373 4.67 -20.47 7.14
C CYS A 373 3.58 -19.51 7.58
N SER A 374 2.59 -20.02 8.27
CA SER A 374 1.64 -19.23 9.04
C SER A 374 1.79 -19.60 10.50
N SER A 375 2.01 -18.63 11.37
CA SER A 375 2.03 -18.84 12.81
C SER A 375 0.73 -18.28 13.40
N LEU A 376 0.01 -19.11 14.12
CA LEU A 376 -1.24 -18.73 14.80
C LEU A 376 -1.02 -18.84 16.29
N THR A 377 -1.18 -17.74 17.02
CA THR A 377 -1.19 -17.77 18.49
C THR A 377 -2.64 -17.80 18.96
N THR A 378 -2.97 -18.71 19.85
CA THR A 378 -4.33 -18.83 20.40
C THR A 378 -4.31 -18.97 21.91
N THR A 379 -5.32 -18.42 22.58
CA THR A 379 -5.65 -18.76 23.95
C THR A 379 -6.79 -19.78 23.94
N ARG A 380 -6.67 -20.92 24.61
CA ARG A 380 -7.85 -21.63 25.10
C ARG A 380 -8.27 -20.95 26.40
N GLY A 381 -9.48 -20.40 26.44
CA GLY A 381 -10.16 -20.02 27.67
C GLY A 381 -10.50 -21.27 28.51
#